data_a900bb56026f307e7d5604887985dd82
#
_entry.id   a900bb56026f307e7d5604887985dd82
#
_cell.length_a   1.000
_cell.length_b   1.000
_cell.length_c   1.000
_cell.angle_alpha   90.00
_cell.angle_beta   90.00
_cell.angle_gamma   90.00
#
_symmetry.space_group_name_H-M   'P 1'
#
loop_
_entity.id
_entity.type
_entity.pdbx_description
1 polymer ?
#
loop_
_entity_poly.entity_id
_entity_poly.type
_entity_poly.pdbx_seq_one_letter_code
_entity_poly.pdbx_strand_id
1 'polypeptide(L)' 'MNYKINQVEEFLMTGQPLTVLDCFNLFKTFELRKIVCVLKTKGLKIESEWMTNYQTKSRYKKYYLIN' A
#
# COMPACT_ATOMS: atom_id res chain seq x y z
N MET A 1 6.00 15.29 10.16
CA MET A 1 6.94 14.27 9.71
C MET A 1 6.26 12.94 9.58
N ASN A 2 6.46 12.26 8.44
CA ASN A 2 5.76 11.02 8.16
C ASN A 2 6.71 9.85 8.01
N TYR A 3 7.09 9.30 9.16
CA TYR A 3 7.87 8.07 9.15
C TYR A 3 7.21 7.00 8.31
N LYS A 4 5.87 6.95 8.39
CA LYS A 4 5.13 5.86 7.77
C LYS A 4 5.20 5.92 6.27
N ILE A 5 5.32 7.12 5.69
CA ILE A 5 5.50 7.25 4.25
C ILE A 5 6.81 6.57 3.84
N ASN A 6 7.89 6.84 4.56
CA ASN A 6 9.18 6.23 4.24
C ASN A 6 9.16 4.72 4.43
N GLN A 7 8.52 4.25 5.48
CA GLN A 7 8.43 2.81 5.74
C GLN A 7 7.62 2.10 4.65
N VAL A 8 6.52 2.71 4.22
CA VAL A 8 5.71 2.13 3.15
C VAL A 8 6.49 2.14 1.84
N GLU A 9 7.19 3.22 1.56
CA GLU A 9 8.00 3.32 0.35
C GLU A 9 9.04 2.19 0.30
N GLU A 10 9.78 2.01 1.39
CA GLU A 10 10.78 0.96 1.45
C GLU A 10 10.17 -0.43 1.26
N PHE A 11 9.01 -0.66 1.89
CA PHE A 11 8.33 -1.93 1.75
C PHE A 11 7.95 -2.20 0.29
N LEU A 12 7.39 -1.20 -0.38
CA LEU A 12 6.99 -1.36 -1.78
C LEU A 12 8.19 -1.57 -2.69
N MET A 13 9.33 -0.97 -2.35
CA MET A 13 10.53 -1.11 -3.16
C MET A 13 11.13 -2.50 -3.07
N THR A 14 10.73 -3.31 -2.09
CA THR A 14 11.14 -4.71 -2.05
C THR A 14 10.42 -5.56 -3.09
N GLY A 15 9.42 -4.99 -3.76
CA GLY A 15 8.63 -5.72 -4.75
C GLY A 15 7.41 -6.41 -4.19
N GLN A 16 7.16 -6.29 -2.89
CA GLN A 16 6.01 -6.93 -2.27
C GLN A 16 4.77 -6.05 -2.33
N PRO A 17 3.61 -6.65 -2.60
CA PRO A 17 2.37 -5.88 -2.58
C PRO A 17 1.94 -5.55 -1.15
N LEU A 18 1.14 -4.51 -1.02
CA LEU A 18 0.69 -4.04 0.29
C LEU A 18 -0.81 -3.72 0.24
N THR A 19 -1.55 -4.26 1.21
CA THR A 19 -2.97 -3.94 1.38
C THR A 19 -3.14 -3.00 2.57
N VAL A 20 -4.35 -2.43 2.70
CA VAL A 20 -4.63 -1.56 3.85
C VAL A 20 -4.48 -2.32 5.15
N LEU A 21 -4.94 -3.57 5.19
CA LEU A 21 -4.83 -4.38 6.39
C LEU A 21 -3.37 -4.67 6.74
N ASP A 22 -2.57 -5.02 5.72
CA ASP A 22 -1.13 -5.23 5.93
C ASP A 22 -0.46 -3.96 6.42
N CYS A 23 -0.85 -2.82 5.85
CA CYS A 23 -0.30 -1.54 6.26
C CYS A 23 -0.59 -1.27 7.73
N PHE A 24 -1.81 -1.55 8.18
CA PHE A 24 -2.15 -1.38 9.57
C PHE A 24 -1.34 -2.33 10.46
N ASN A 25 -1.23 -3.58 10.06
CA ASN A 25 -0.51 -4.58 10.87
C ASN A 25 0.98 -4.25 10.97
N LEU A 26 1.57 -3.78 9.90
CA LEU A 26 3.01 -3.51 9.86
C LEU A 26 3.36 -2.11 10.36
N PHE A 27 2.55 -1.12 10.03
CA PHE A 27 2.90 0.28 10.27
C PHE A 27 1.88 1.01 11.14
N LYS A 28 0.83 0.31 11.59
CA LYS A 28 -0.19 0.86 12.50
C LYS A 28 -0.90 2.08 11.93
N THR A 29 -1.18 2.06 10.63
CA THR A 29 -1.93 3.13 9.99
C THR A 29 -2.88 2.58 8.94
N PHE A 30 -4.06 3.18 8.85
CA PHE A 30 -5.02 2.88 7.78
C PHE A 30 -4.92 3.86 6.61
N GLU A 31 -3.95 4.77 6.63
CA GLU A 31 -3.85 5.83 5.65
C GLU A 31 -3.03 5.43 4.42
N LEU A 32 -3.04 4.14 4.06
CA LEU A 32 -2.26 3.66 2.93
C LEU A 32 -2.62 4.38 1.64
N ARG A 33 -3.91 4.62 1.40
CA ARG A 33 -4.36 5.28 0.19
C ARG A 33 -3.76 6.68 0.07
N LYS A 34 -3.72 7.42 1.18
CA LYS A 34 -3.14 8.75 1.20
C LYS A 34 -1.64 8.69 0.99
N ILE A 35 -0.99 7.73 1.63
CA ILE A 35 0.46 7.56 1.48
C ILE A 35 0.80 7.21 0.03
N VAL A 36 0.03 6.33 -0.59
CA VAL A 36 0.24 5.98 -2.00
C VAL A 36 0.11 7.23 -2.88
N CYS A 37 -0.86 8.09 -2.59
CA CYS A 37 -1.04 9.32 -3.35
C CYS A 37 0.21 10.20 -3.24
N VAL A 38 0.76 10.34 -2.04
CA VAL A 38 1.98 11.13 -1.84
C VAL A 38 3.16 10.51 -2.59
N LEU A 39 3.29 9.19 -2.53
CA LEU A 39 4.40 8.52 -3.22
C LEU A 39 4.29 8.67 -4.73
N LYS A 40 3.10 8.63 -5.29
CA LYS A 40 2.90 8.87 -6.71
C LYS A 40 3.33 10.29 -7.08
N THR A 41 3.04 11.24 -6.24
CA THR A 41 3.44 12.63 -6.45
C THR A 41 4.97 12.75 -6.48
N LYS A 42 5.65 11.91 -5.72
CA LYS A 42 7.12 11.88 -5.71
C LYS A 42 7.71 11.19 -6.95
N GLY A 43 6.87 10.62 -7.79
CA GLY A 43 7.32 9.98 -9.02
C GLY A 43 7.34 8.47 -9.00
N LEU A 44 6.92 7.83 -7.92
CA LEU A 44 6.86 6.37 -7.86
C LEU A 44 5.67 5.88 -8.69
N LYS A 45 5.91 4.80 -9.44
CA LYS A 45 4.86 4.19 -10.25
C LYS A 45 4.20 3.09 -9.45
N ILE A 46 3.07 3.41 -8.83
CA ILE A 46 2.33 2.49 -7.99
C ILE A 46 1.01 2.18 -8.66
N GLU A 47 0.71 0.90 -8.80
CA GLU A 47 -0.56 0.42 -9.33
C GLU A 47 -1.35 -0.27 -8.26
N SER A 48 -2.60 -0.49 -8.52
CA SER A 48 -3.46 -1.19 -7.58
C SER A 48 -4.35 -2.18 -8.31
N GLU A 49 -4.78 -3.20 -7.57
CA GLU A 49 -5.58 -4.27 -8.11
C GLU A 49 -6.62 -4.65 -7.07
N TRP A 50 -7.88 -4.83 -7.51
CA TRP A 50 -8.92 -5.28 -6.62
C TRP A 50 -8.79 -6.79 -6.40
N MET A 51 -8.83 -7.18 -5.12
CA MET A 51 -8.82 -8.57 -4.72
C MET A 51 -10.10 -8.90 -3.99
N THR A 52 -10.46 -10.18 -3.98
CA THR A 52 -11.64 -10.64 -3.27
C THR A 52 -11.22 -11.61 -2.18
N ASN A 53 -11.71 -11.38 -0.96
CA ASN A 53 -11.54 -12.34 0.12
C ASN A 53 -12.73 -13.30 0.05
N TYR A 54 -12.47 -14.53 -0.39
CA TYR A 54 -13.54 -15.51 -0.61
C TYR A 54 -14.21 -15.97 0.66
N GLN A 55 -13.52 -15.86 1.79
CA GLN A 55 -14.10 -16.26 3.07
C GLN A 55 -15.13 -15.26 3.56
N THR A 56 -14.86 -13.98 3.43
CA THR A 56 -15.75 -12.91 3.89
C THR A 56 -16.54 -12.28 2.76
N LYS A 57 -16.20 -12.61 1.51
CA LYS A 57 -16.78 -12.04 0.29
C LYS A 57 -16.61 -10.53 0.22
N SER A 58 -15.59 -10.01 0.90
CA SER A 58 -15.27 -8.60 0.85
C SER A 58 -14.17 -8.35 -0.18
N ARG A 59 -14.11 -7.12 -0.67
CA ARG A 59 -13.12 -6.72 -1.65
C ARG A 59 -12.13 -5.77 -1.00
N TYR A 60 -10.88 -5.86 -1.44
CA TYR A 60 -9.84 -4.97 -0.93
C TYR A 60 -8.87 -4.65 -2.07
N LYS A 61 -8.11 -3.56 -1.92
CA LYS A 61 -7.11 -3.16 -2.90
C LYS A 61 -5.73 -3.59 -2.46
N LYS A 62 -4.98 -4.11 -3.41
CA LYS A 62 -3.57 -4.46 -3.24
C LYS A 62 -2.76 -3.45 -4.04
N TYR A 63 -1.82 -2.78 -3.40
CA TYR A 63 -0.95 -1.80 -4.06
C TYR A 63 0.43 -2.42 -4.27
N TYR A 64 1.06 -2.08 -5.39
CA TYR A 64 2.40 -2.59 -5.68
C TYR A 64 3.14 -1.60 -6.56
N LEU A 65 4.47 -1.65 -6.48
CA LEU A 65 5.33 -0.78 -7.26
C LEU A 65 5.64 -1.42 -8.61
N ILE A 66 5.54 -0.64 -9.67
CA ILE A 66 5.89 -1.08 -11.02
C ILE A 66 7.26 -0.53 -11.36
N ASN A 67 8.12 -1.39 -11.88
CA ASN A 67 9.44 -0.98 -12.35
C ASN A 67 9.42 -0.70 -13.84
#